data_df2ed9fb9a28b32e75a909da42eac48e
#
_entry.id   df2ed9fb9a28b32e75a909da42eac48e
#
_cell.length_a   1.000
_cell.length_b   1.000
_cell.length_c   1.000
_cell.angle_alpha   90.00
_cell.angle_beta   90.00
_cell.angle_gamma   90.00
#
_symmetry.space_group_name_H-M   'P 1'
#
loop_
_entity.id
_entity.type
_entity.pdbx_description
1 polymer ?
#
loop_
_entity_poly.entity_id
_entity_poly.type
_entity_poly.pdbx_seq_one_letter_code
_entity_poly.pdbx_strand_id
1 'polypeptide(L)'
;ALGQRPEAKAHPYAVVACAGTSDLSIAEEASQTLEFLGHRVERLTDVGVAGLHRLLDKLEPLREAGVVISVAGMEGALTSVIGGLVACPVIGVPTSVGYGISRGGEAALHAMLSSCASGVSVVNIDNGFGAAVVASSIMRSGGKHAG
;
A
#
# COMPACT_ATOMS: atom_id res chain seq x y z
N ALA A 1 -29.13 14.28 -6.91
CA ALA A 1 -30.23 13.66 -6.31
C ALA A 1 -29.93 13.10 -4.95
N LEU A 2 -30.89 13.27 -4.13
CA LEU A 2 -30.80 12.78 -2.78
C LEU A 2 -30.61 11.28 -2.76
N GLY A 3 -29.65 10.84 -2.00
CA GLY A 3 -29.40 9.44 -1.85
C GLY A 3 -28.60 8.81 -2.96
N GLN A 4 -28.28 9.55 -3.99
CA GLN A 4 -27.35 9.02 -4.97
C GLN A 4 -25.94 9.10 -4.40
N ARG A 5 -25.57 8.06 -3.73
CA ARG A 5 -24.17 7.88 -3.48
C ARG A 5 -23.49 7.64 -4.79
N PRO A 6 -22.30 8.20 -4.97
CA PRO A 6 -21.48 7.70 -6.04
C PRO A 6 -21.27 6.23 -5.76
N GLU A 7 -21.92 5.39 -6.52
CA GLU A 7 -21.86 3.95 -6.29
C GLU A 7 -20.43 3.42 -6.28
N ALA A 8 -19.57 4.11 -7.02
CA ALA A 8 -18.15 3.81 -7.01
C ALA A 8 -17.53 3.92 -5.61
N LYS A 9 -18.08 4.71 -4.73
CA LYS A 9 -17.59 4.84 -3.34
C LYS A 9 -18.23 3.85 -2.39
N ALA A 10 -19.31 3.20 -2.80
CA ALA A 10 -19.92 2.16 -1.97
C ALA A 10 -19.05 0.92 -1.87
N HIS A 11 -18.12 0.73 -2.81
CA HIS A 11 -17.22 -0.42 -2.85
C HIS A 11 -15.78 0.06 -2.92
N PRO A 12 -15.22 0.53 -1.78
CA PRO A 12 -13.83 0.94 -1.76
C PRO A 12 -12.93 -0.24 -2.13
N TYR A 13 -11.81 0.07 -2.74
CA TYR A 13 -10.84 -0.93 -3.11
C TYR A 13 -9.50 -0.63 -2.46
N ALA A 14 -8.66 -1.64 -2.40
CA ALA A 14 -7.29 -1.51 -1.92
C ALA A 14 -6.36 -1.37 -3.11
N VAL A 15 -5.31 -0.57 -2.94
CA VAL A 15 -4.22 -0.52 -3.89
C VAL A 15 -3.02 -1.23 -3.26
N VAL A 16 -2.38 -2.12 -4.01
CA VAL A 16 -1.12 -2.72 -3.60
C VAL A 16 -0.07 -2.24 -4.60
N ALA A 17 0.82 -1.38 -4.14
CA ALA A 17 1.87 -0.79 -4.95
C ALA A 17 3.20 -1.43 -4.60
N CYS A 18 4.02 -1.76 -5.59
CA CYS A 18 5.34 -2.30 -5.34
C CYS A 18 6.40 -1.56 -6.16
N ALA A 19 7.56 -1.36 -5.54
CA ALA A 19 8.61 -0.53 -6.11
C ALA A 19 9.32 -1.21 -7.28
N GLY A 20 9.63 -2.47 -7.15
CA GLY A 20 10.39 -3.18 -8.17
C GLY A 20 9.92 -4.61 -8.34
N THR A 21 10.43 -5.26 -9.39
CA THR A 21 10.03 -6.64 -9.70
C THR A 21 10.45 -7.63 -8.63
N SER A 22 11.53 -7.32 -7.90
CA SER A 22 12.00 -8.17 -6.80
C SER A 22 11.05 -8.18 -5.60
N ASP A 23 10.12 -7.22 -5.54
CA ASP A 23 9.13 -7.13 -4.45
C ASP A 23 7.81 -7.79 -4.81
N LEU A 24 7.68 -8.30 -6.02
CA LEU A 24 6.40 -8.82 -6.54
C LEU A 24 5.83 -9.97 -5.73
N SER A 25 6.67 -10.87 -5.23
CA SER A 25 6.15 -12.02 -4.48
C SER A 25 5.42 -11.58 -3.21
N ILE A 26 5.95 -10.59 -2.52
CA ILE A 26 5.33 -10.06 -1.30
C ILE A 26 4.08 -9.25 -1.65
N ALA A 27 4.15 -8.44 -2.70
CA ALA A 27 3.00 -7.67 -3.16
C ALA A 27 1.87 -8.60 -3.59
N GLU A 28 2.18 -9.69 -4.25
CA GLU A 28 1.19 -10.64 -4.71
C GLU A 28 0.56 -11.40 -3.54
N GLU A 29 1.34 -11.75 -2.53
CA GLU A 29 0.80 -12.34 -1.30
C GLU A 29 -0.24 -11.42 -0.67
N ALA A 30 0.07 -10.15 -0.55
CA ALA A 30 -0.86 -9.17 0.02
C ALA A 30 -2.13 -9.04 -0.85
N SER A 31 -1.95 -8.97 -2.17
CA SER A 31 -3.06 -8.82 -3.10
C SER A 31 -3.99 -10.03 -3.06
N GLN A 32 -3.43 -11.22 -3.13
CA GLN A 32 -4.24 -12.44 -3.12
C GLN A 32 -4.94 -12.65 -1.79
N THR A 33 -4.30 -12.29 -0.69
CA THR A 33 -4.93 -12.36 0.62
C THR A 33 -6.13 -11.43 0.71
N LEU A 34 -5.98 -10.19 0.22
CA LEU A 34 -7.10 -9.25 0.18
C LEU A 34 -8.25 -9.75 -0.68
N GLU A 35 -7.93 -10.31 -1.85
CA GLU A 35 -8.96 -10.86 -2.73
C GLU A 35 -9.68 -12.04 -2.08
N PHE A 36 -8.93 -12.90 -1.41
CA PHE A 36 -9.51 -14.00 -0.66
C PHE A 36 -10.46 -13.50 0.44
N LEU A 37 -10.14 -12.37 1.05
CA LEU A 37 -10.98 -11.76 2.09
C LEU A 37 -12.15 -10.96 1.51
N GLY A 38 -12.32 -10.97 0.20
CA GLY A 38 -13.49 -10.38 -0.46
C GLY A 38 -13.31 -8.95 -0.93
N HIS A 39 -12.08 -8.43 -0.96
CA HIS A 39 -11.83 -7.05 -1.36
C HIS A 39 -11.37 -6.96 -2.81
N ARG A 40 -11.77 -5.87 -3.47
CA ARG A 40 -11.25 -5.53 -4.79
C ARG A 40 -9.86 -4.92 -4.63
N VAL A 41 -8.92 -5.33 -5.48
CA VAL A 41 -7.53 -4.90 -5.41
C VAL A 41 -7.07 -4.36 -6.75
N GLU A 42 -6.45 -3.19 -6.72
CA GLU A 42 -5.73 -2.64 -7.87
C GLU A 42 -4.23 -2.80 -7.61
N ARG A 43 -3.54 -3.44 -8.55
CA ARG A 43 -2.11 -3.68 -8.45
C ARG A 43 -1.34 -2.63 -9.24
N LEU A 44 -0.40 -1.95 -8.59
CA LEU A 44 0.50 -1.01 -9.24
C LEU A 44 1.92 -1.53 -9.10
N THR A 45 2.47 -2.04 -10.17
CA THR A 45 3.80 -2.63 -10.17
C THR A 45 4.81 -1.68 -10.80
N ASP A 46 6.09 -1.82 -10.39
CA ASP A 46 7.19 -1.05 -10.95
C ASP A 46 6.99 0.47 -10.85
N VAL A 47 6.50 0.91 -9.69
CA VAL A 47 6.25 2.32 -9.43
C VAL A 47 7.24 2.91 -8.43
N GLY A 48 8.46 2.39 -8.40
CA GLY A 48 9.51 2.90 -7.52
C GLY A 48 9.85 4.36 -7.81
N VAL A 49 10.44 5.03 -6.82
CA VAL A 49 10.72 6.47 -6.91
C VAL A 49 11.70 6.83 -8.04
N ALA A 50 12.50 5.89 -8.50
CA ALA A 50 13.36 6.12 -9.68
C ALA A 50 12.53 6.35 -10.94
N GLY A 51 11.27 5.86 -10.96
CA GLY A 51 10.32 6.12 -12.03
C GLY A 51 9.12 6.90 -11.51
N LEU A 52 9.36 8.01 -10.85
CA LEU A 52 8.31 8.81 -10.21
C LEU A 52 7.18 9.15 -11.17
N HIS A 53 7.47 9.40 -12.43
CA HIS A 53 6.45 9.68 -13.43
C HIS A 53 5.43 8.54 -13.56
N ARG A 54 5.85 7.29 -13.37
CA ARG A 54 4.93 6.15 -13.42
C ARG A 54 3.94 6.19 -12.25
N LEU A 55 4.43 6.59 -11.09
CA LEU A 55 3.58 6.74 -9.92
C LEU A 55 2.59 7.87 -10.11
N LEU A 56 3.03 8.99 -10.67
CA LEU A 56 2.15 10.14 -10.90
C LEU A 56 1.09 9.84 -11.96
N ASP A 57 1.40 8.98 -12.94
CA ASP A 57 0.41 8.54 -13.92
C ASP A 57 -0.70 7.69 -13.28
N LYS A 58 -0.45 7.14 -12.10
CA LYS A 58 -1.41 6.31 -11.38
C LYS A 58 -2.01 7.04 -10.17
N LEU A 59 -1.91 8.35 -10.15
CA LEU A 59 -2.31 9.15 -9.00
C LEU A 59 -3.80 9.02 -8.68
N GLU A 60 -4.64 8.97 -9.71
CA GLU A 60 -6.08 8.90 -9.50
C GLU A 60 -6.54 7.61 -8.80
N PRO A 61 -6.12 6.42 -9.27
CA PRO A 61 -6.42 5.19 -8.52
C PRO A 61 -5.92 5.22 -7.08
N LEU A 62 -4.76 5.82 -6.84
CA LEU A 62 -4.21 5.94 -5.49
C LEU A 62 -5.08 6.82 -4.61
N ARG A 63 -5.54 7.95 -5.13
CA ARG A 63 -6.33 8.90 -4.36
C ARG A 63 -7.73 8.38 -4.01
N GLU A 64 -8.26 7.51 -4.83
CA GLU A 64 -9.59 6.96 -4.63
C GLU A 64 -9.60 5.68 -3.81
N ALA A 65 -8.42 5.15 -3.48
CA ALA A 65 -8.31 3.93 -2.71
C ALA A 65 -8.81 4.12 -1.28
N GLY A 66 -9.35 3.06 -0.70
CA GLY A 66 -9.71 3.04 0.72
C GLY A 66 -8.51 2.78 1.61
N VAL A 67 -7.51 2.09 1.09
CA VAL A 67 -6.25 1.80 1.78
C VAL A 67 -5.20 1.48 0.73
N VAL A 68 -3.95 1.82 1.03
CA VAL A 68 -2.83 1.48 0.15
C VAL A 68 -1.84 0.63 0.92
N ILE A 69 -1.42 -0.48 0.32
CA ILE A 69 -0.28 -1.26 0.81
C ILE A 69 0.90 -0.92 -0.09
N SER A 70 1.98 -0.43 0.50
CA SER A 70 3.18 -0.03 -0.21
C SER A 70 4.29 -1.01 0.11
N VAL A 71 4.71 -1.80 -0.89
CA VAL A 71 5.71 -2.85 -0.74
C VAL A 71 7.02 -2.37 -1.35
N ALA A 72 8.03 -2.22 -0.55
CA ALA A 72 9.31 -1.69 -1.01
C ALA A 72 10.48 -2.22 -0.21
N GLY A 73 11.53 -2.52 -0.91
CA GLY A 73 12.82 -2.84 -0.30
C GLY A 73 13.73 -1.62 -0.32
N MET A 74 15.03 -1.87 -0.27
CA MET A 74 16.05 -0.83 -0.27
C MET A 74 15.81 0.18 0.85
N GLU A 75 15.65 1.45 0.55
CA GLU A 75 15.40 2.48 1.57
C GLU A 75 13.91 2.74 1.85
N GLY A 76 13.01 2.02 1.20
CA GLY A 76 11.58 2.17 1.47
C GLY A 76 10.98 3.51 1.08
N ALA A 77 11.61 4.23 0.16
CA ALA A 77 11.20 5.59 -0.20
C ALA A 77 9.80 5.68 -0.80
N LEU A 78 9.36 4.63 -1.49
CA LEU A 78 8.03 4.61 -2.10
C LEU A 78 6.92 4.85 -1.08
N THR A 79 7.05 4.29 0.10
CA THR A 79 6.04 4.42 1.16
C THR A 79 5.84 5.87 1.60
N SER A 80 6.95 6.60 1.76
CA SER A 80 6.87 8.01 2.12
C SER A 80 6.25 8.86 1.03
N VAL A 81 6.60 8.57 -0.23
CA VAL A 81 6.05 9.31 -1.37
C VAL A 81 4.54 9.08 -1.46
N ILE A 82 4.10 7.83 -1.38
CA ILE A 82 2.66 7.52 -1.42
C ILE A 82 1.95 8.17 -0.24
N GLY A 83 2.53 8.10 0.95
CA GLY A 83 1.94 8.71 2.14
C GLY A 83 1.70 10.21 1.99
N GLY A 84 2.52 10.89 1.21
CA GLY A 84 2.32 12.30 0.92
C GLY A 84 1.30 12.59 -0.18
N LEU A 85 0.91 11.59 -0.94
CA LEU A 85 0.02 11.76 -2.09
C LEU A 85 -1.44 11.37 -1.80
N VAL A 86 -1.69 10.59 -0.75
CA VAL A 86 -3.02 10.04 -0.49
C VAL A 86 -3.53 10.45 0.88
N ALA A 87 -4.86 10.47 1.02
CA ALA A 87 -5.52 10.77 2.28
C ALA A 87 -5.88 9.51 3.06
N CYS A 88 -5.92 8.36 2.40
CA CYS A 88 -6.28 7.11 3.05
C CYS A 88 -5.08 6.55 3.83
N PRO A 89 -5.32 5.58 4.73
CA PRO A 89 -4.21 4.91 5.43
C PRO A 89 -3.27 4.20 4.47
N VAL A 90 -1.98 4.25 4.77
CA VAL A 90 -0.93 3.56 4.01
C VAL A 90 -0.24 2.57 4.93
N ILE A 91 -0.12 1.33 4.47
CA ILE A 91 0.57 0.29 5.22
C ILE A 91 1.86 -0.04 4.48
N GLY A 92 2.99 0.22 5.11
CA GLY A 92 4.29 -0.08 4.53
C GLY A 92 4.71 -1.51 4.83
N VAL A 93 5.16 -2.21 3.82
CA VAL A 93 5.72 -3.55 3.94
C VAL A 93 7.17 -3.49 3.47
N PRO A 94 8.13 -3.45 4.40
CA PRO A 94 9.52 -3.52 4.00
C PRO A 94 9.83 -4.93 3.52
N THR A 95 10.62 -5.04 2.46
CA THR A 95 11.03 -6.35 1.96
C THR A 95 12.50 -6.61 2.26
N SER A 96 12.85 -7.89 2.36
CA SER A 96 14.22 -8.29 2.64
C SER A 96 15.13 -8.23 1.43
N VAL A 97 14.59 -7.89 0.25
CA VAL A 97 15.41 -7.74 -0.96
C VAL A 97 16.20 -6.45 -0.89
N GLY A 98 17.52 -6.53 -1.08
CA GLY A 98 18.40 -5.36 -1.00
C GLY A 98 19.84 -5.79 -1.00
N TYR A 99 20.74 -4.79 -1.05
CA TYR A 99 22.19 -5.01 -1.12
C TYR A 99 22.89 -4.23 -0.01
N GLY A 100 24.00 -4.74 0.46
CA GLY A 100 24.81 -4.06 1.46
C GLY A 100 24.01 -3.78 2.73
N ILE A 101 23.92 -2.51 3.11
CA ILE A 101 23.21 -2.11 4.33
C ILE A 101 21.71 -2.29 4.23
N SER A 102 21.17 -2.44 3.03
CA SER A 102 19.73 -2.66 2.84
C SER A 102 19.33 -4.13 2.96
N ARG A 103 20.32 -5.00 3.07
CA ARG A 103 20.06 -6.44 3.13
C ARG A 103 19.27 -6.80 4.38
N GLY A 104 18.30 -7.70 4.22
CA GLY A 104 17.46 -8.15 5.33
C GLY A 104 16.26 -7.25 5.60
N GLY A 105 16.13 -6.13 4.89
CA GLY A 105 14.98 -5.25 5.02
C GLY A 105 15.08 -4.21 6.13
N GLU A 106 16.18 -4.17 6.88
CA GLU A 106 16.30 -3.24 8.00
C GLU A 106 16.30 -1.78 7.58
N ALA A 107 16.98 -1.45 6.48
CA ALA A 107 17.01 -0.07 5.99
C ALA A 107 15.61 0.39 5.56
N ALA A 108 14.88 -0.48 4.85
CA ALA A 108 13.51 -0.17 4.44
C ALA A 108 12.60 -0.01 5.66
N LEU A 109 12.73 -0.89 6.63
CA LEU A 109 11.93 -0.82 7.86
C LEU A 109 12.18 0.51 8.59
N HIS A 110 13.45 0.88 8.78
CA HIS A 110 13.77 2.13 9.46
C HIS A 110 13.28 3.35 8.69
N ALA A 111 13.41 3.33 7.36
CA ALA A 111 12.94 4.45 6.54
C ALA A 111 11.43 4.62 6.65
N MET A 112 10.68 3.51 6.62
CA MET A 112 9.23 3.56 6.75
C MET A 112 8.78 4.03 8.13
N LEU A 113 9.44 3.54 9.18
CA LEU A 113 9.13 3.94 10.56
C LEU A 113 9.47 5.41 10.83
N SER A 114 10.43 5.95 10.10
CA SER A 114 10.87 7.34 10.24
C SER A 114 10.15 8.29 9.29
N SER A 115 9.16 7.80 8.53
CA SER A 115 8.47 8.61 7.55
C SER A 115 7.78 9.80 8.20
N CYS A 116 7.93 10.97 7.58
CA CYS A 116 7.24 12.19 8.02
C CYS A 116 5.79 12.24 7.53
N ALA A 117 5.41 11.37 6.62
CA ALA A 117 4.04 11.34 6.11
C ALA A 117 3.10 10.81 7.18
N SER A 118 2.01 11.51 7.41
CA SER A 118 0.99 11.05 8.35
C SER A 118 0.18 9.92 7.72
N GLY A 119 -0.38 9.06 8.57
CA GLY A 119 -1.22 7.96 8.09
C GLY A 119 -0.45 6.74 7.59
N VAL A 120 0.86 6.70 7.81
CA VAL A 120 1.69 5.54 7.45
C VAL A 120 1.87 4.65 8.67
N SER A 121 1.49 3.39 8.52
CA SER A 121 1.76 2.33 9.50
C SER A 121 2.66 1.30 8.83
N VAL A 122 3.42 0.56 9.61
CA VAL A 122 4.41 -0.37 9.07
C VAL A 122 4.20 -1.74 9.70
N VAL A 123 4.25 -2.78 8.88
CA VAL A 123 4.25 -4.16 9.37
C VAL A 123 5.66 -4.72 9.35
N ASN A 124 5.83 -5.93 9.83
CA ASN A 124 7.13 -6.57 9.86
C ASN A 124 7.65 -6.83 8.44
N ILE A 125 8.95 -7.07 8.33
CA ILE A 125 9.64 -7.35 7.07
C ILE A 125 9.00 -8.56 6.39
N ASP A 126 8.74 -8.44 5.09
CA ASP A 126 8.14 -9.48 4.23
C ASP A 126 6.73 -9.92 4.64
N ASN A 127 6.07 -9.17 5.49
CA ASN A 127 4.76 -9.57 6.01
C ASN A 127 3.59 -9.04 5.13
N GLY A 128 3.52 -9.49 3.89
CA GLY A 128 2.42 -9.14 3.00
C GLY A 128 1.08 -9.63 3.53
N PHE A 129 1.04 -10.81 4.12
CA PHE A 129 -0.18 -11.36 4.72
C PHE A 129 -0.71 -10.44 5.84
N GLY A 130 0.17 -10.04 6.76
CA GLY A 130 -0.22 -9.17 7.88
C GLY A 130 -0.73 -7.82 7.40
N ALA A 131 -0.07 -7.27 6.37
CA ALA A 131 -0.53 -6.02 5.78
C ALA A 131 -1.94 -6.14 5.20
N ALA A 132 -2.22 -7.24 4.52
CA ALA A 132 -3.54 -7.49 3.96
C ALA A 132 -4.61 -7.61 5.05
N VAL A 133 -4.30 -8.26 6.14
CA VAL A 133 -5.24 -8.39 7.27
C VAL A 133 -5.55 -7.02 7.88
N VAL A 134 -4.52 -6.19 8.07
CA VAL A 134 -4.71 -4.82 8.58
C VAL A 134 -5.55 -4.00 7.60
N ALA A 135 -5.22 -4.07 6.32
CA ALA A 135 -5.96 -3.35 5.28
C ALA A 135 -7.42 -3.77 5.24
N SER A 136 -7.69 -5.08 5.33
CA SER A 136 -9.04 -5.60 5.38
C SER A 136 -9.81 -5.06 6.58
N SER A 137 -9.17 -5.00 7.74
CA SER A 137 -9.80 -4.45 8.95
C SER A 137 -10.16 -2.98 8.78
N ILE A 138 -9.28 -2.21 8.16
CA ILE A 138 -9.53 -0.80 7.87
C ILE A 138 -10.74 -0.63 6.97
N MET A 139 -10.81 -1.40 5.90
CA MET A 139 -11.89 -1.30 4.93
C MET A 139 -13.23 -1.72 5.53
N ARG A 140 -13.24 -2.75 6.35
CA ARG A 140 -14.47 -3.20 7.03
C ARG A 140 -14.94 -2.19 8.07
N SER A 141 -14.02 -1.57 8.80
CA SER A 141 -14.36 -0.55 9.79
C SER A 141 -14.97 0.68 9.13
N GLY A 142 -14.42 1.10 7.99
CA GLY A 142 -14.98 2.20 7.22
C GLY A 142 -16.40 1.91 6.77
N GLY A 143 -16.67 0.68 6.31
CA GLY A 143 -17.99 0.26 5.91
C GLY A 143 -19.00 0.30 7.05
N LYS A 144 -18.59 -0.09 8.24
CA LYS A 144 -19.46 -0.05 9.42
C LYS A 144 -19.88 1.36 9.80
N HIS A 145 -18.99 2.33 9.60
CA HIS A 145 -19.28 3.72 9.96
C HIS A 145 -20.07 4.46 8.89
N ALA A 146 -20.12 3.91 7.70
CA ALA A 146 -20.86 4.51 6.59
C ALA A 146 -22.37 4.27 6.65
N GLY A 147 -22.77 3.40 7.56
CA GLY A 147 -24.19 3.07 7.73
C GLY A 147 -24.88 3.98 8.76
#